data_bb75f6d9aa2ddee5cb97f46a1742d91e
#
_entry.id   bb75f6d9aa2ddee5cb97f46a1742d91e
#
_cell.length_a   1.000
_cell.length_b   1.000
_cell.length_c   1.000
_cell.angle_alpha   90.00
_cell.angle_beta   90.00
_cell.angle_gamma   90.00
#
_symmetry.space_group_name_H-M   'P 1'
#
loop_
_entity.id
_entity.type
_entity.pdbx_description
1 polymer ?
#
loop_
_entity_poly.entity_id
_entity_poly.type
_entity_poly.pdbx_seq_one_letter_code
_entity_poly.pdbx_strand_id
1 'polypeptide(L)'
;MTTKEIALTAAKALAEKKGIHIRLLEVTEVTTLAEYFLICTGTSNTHVNTLCDAVEEAVDGCGEPLLHREGHRGGTWVLLDFGSLVCHVFTEDTRNFYDLERLWNDAKPVALD
;
A
#
# COMPACT_ATOMS: atom_id res chain seq x y z
N MET A 1 -17.17 -4.95 6.20
CA MET A 1 -16.56 -3.75 5.60
C MET A 1 -16.36 -3.96 4.11
N THR A 2 -16.50 -2.89 3.34
CA THR A 2 -16.17 -2.94 1.91
C THR A 2 -14.65 -2.90 1.75
N THR A 3 -14.18 -3.31 0.58
CA THR A 3 -12.74 -3.23 0.27
C THR A 3 -12.24 -1.79 0.37
N LYS A 4 -13.05 -0.83 -0.07
CA LYS A 4 -12.70 0.59 0.04
C LYS A 4 -12.51 1.01 1.50
N GLU A 5 -13.39 0.57 2.40
CA GLU A 5 -13.28 0.88 3.82
C GLU A 5 -12.02 0.27 4.43
N ILE A 6 -11.70 -0.96 4.02
CA ILE A 6 -10.47 -1.63 4.47
C ILE A 6 -9.25 -0.87 3.96
N ALA A 7 -9.26 -0.44 2.71
CA ALA A 7 -8.17 0.33 2.12
C ALA A 7 -7.97 1.67 2.85
N LEU A 8 -9.06 2.36 3.18
CA LEU A 8 -8.99 3.61 3.93
C LEU A 8 -8.47 3.40 5.35
N THR A 9 -8.84 2.28 5.98
CA THR A 9 -8.32 1.92 7.30
C THR A 9 -6.82 1.69 7.25
N ALA A 10 -6.35 0.99 6.22
CA ALA A 10 -4.91 0.76 6.01
C ALA A 10 -4.17 2.08 5.77
N ALA A 11 -4.74 2.97 4.96
CA ALA A 11 -4.14 4.28 4.69
C ALA A 11 -4.02 5.10 5.97
N LYS A 12 -5.03 5.06 6.83
CA LYS A 12 -5.00 5.75 8.11
C LYS A 12 -3.89 5.19 9.01
N ALA A 13 -3.70 3.88 9.01
CA ALA A 13 -2.62 3.25 9.78
C ALA A 13 -1.25 3.74 9.30
N LEU A 14 -1.07 3.87 7.99
CA LEU A 14 0.16 4.42 7.42
C LEU A 14 0.39 5.87 7.87
N ALA A 15 -0.66 6.68 7.84
CA ALA A 15 -0.56 8.08 8.25
C ALA A 15 -0.19 8.21 9.74
N GLU A 16 -0.74 7.35 10.58
CA GLU A 16 -0.44 7.33 12.02
C GLU A 16 1.02 7.00 12.30
N LYS A 17 1.68 6.23 11.42
CA LYS A 17 3.09 5.90 11.51
C LYS A 17 3.96 6.79 10.65
N LYS A 18 3.43 7.95 10.25
CA LYS A 18 4.17 8.98 9.51
C LYS A 18 4.60 8.55 8.11
N GLY A 19 3.80 7.70 7.46
CA GLY A 19 4.00 7.36 6.07
C GLY A 19 3.93 8.61 5.19
N ILE A 20 4.77 8.65 4.14
CA ILE A 20 4.93 9.81 3.27
C ILE A 20 4.31 9.50 1.91
N HIS A 21 3.72 10.52 1.29
CA HIS A 21 3.15 10.41 -0.06
C HIS A 21 2.22 9.21 -0.20
N ILE A 22 1.29 9.07 0.74
CA ILE A 22 0.31 8.00 0.74
C ILE A 22 -0.69 8.25 -0.38
N ARG A 23 -0.87 7.26 -1.26
CA ARG A 23 -1.85 7.32 -2.34
C ARG A 23 -2.68 6.06 -2.38
N LEU A 24 -3.98 6.23 -2.57
CA LEU A 24 -4.90 5.11 -2.77
C LEU A 24 -5.46 5.22 -4.18
N LEU A 25 -5.33 4.15 -4.94
CA LEU A 25 -5.78 4.09 -6.34
C LEU A 25 -6.79 2.97 -6.52
N GLU A 26 -7.90 3.27 -7.17
CA GLU A 26 -8.84 2.24 -7.61
C GLU A 26 -8.35 1.73 -8.96
N VAL A 27 -8.07 0.43 -9.03
CA VAL A 27 -7.41 -0.18 -10.20
C VAL A 27 -8.30 -1.18 -10.93
N THR A 28 -9.58 -1.23 -10.61
CA THR A 28 -10.52 -2.20 -11.21
C THR A 28 -10.61 -2.08 -12.72
N GLU A 29 -10.42 -0.90 -13.29
CA GLU A 29 -10.48 -0.68 -14.72
C GLU A 29 -9.17 -0.94 -15.46
N VAL A 30 -8.06 -1.08 -14.71
CA VAL A 30 -6.73 -1.29 -15.31
C VAL A 30 -6.18 -2.69 -15.06
N THR A 31 -6.69 -3.41 -14.07
CA THR A 31 -6.25 -4.78 -13.79
C THR A 31 -7.38 -5.58 -13.14
N THR A 32 -7.36 -6.89 -13.33
CA THR A 32 -8.26 -7.81 -12.65
C THR A 32 -7.62 -8.42 -11.40
N LEU A 33 -6.35 -8.07 -11.10
CA LEU A 33 -5.59 -8.67 -10.00
C LEU A 33 -5.97 -8.10 -8.63
N ALA A 34 -6.47 -6.88 -8.59
CA ALA A 34 -6.86 -6.22 -7.35
C ALA A 34 -7.90 -5.15 -7.62
N GLU A 35 -8.58 -4.68 -6.58
CA GLU A 35 -9.51 -3.56 -6.67
C GLU A 35 -8.82 -2.24 -6.32
N TYR A 36 -7.90 -2.27 -5.36
CA TYR A 36 -7.20 -1.07 -4.88
C TYR A 36 -5.72 -1.32 -4.71
N PHE A 37 -4.93 -0.31 -5.04
CA PHE A 37 -3.51 -0.24 -4.71
C PHE A 37 -3.32 0.90 -3.71
N LEU A 38 -2.61 0.61 -2.64
CA LEU A 38 -2.23 1.59 -1.62
C LEU A 38 -0.72 1.75 -1.68
N ILE A 39 -0.26 2.98 -1.89
CA ILE A 39 1.17 3.27 -2.12
C ILE A 39 1.64 4.23 -1.04
N CYS A 40 2.78 3.94 -0.43
CA CYS A 40 3.34 4.75 0.64
C CYS A 40 4.86 4.73 0.59
N THR A 41 5.47 5.83 1.04
CA THR A 41 6.92 5.97 1.13
C THR A 41 7.35 5.98 2.59
N GLY A 42 8.41 5.26 2.91
CA GLY A 42 9.08 5.30 4.20
C GLY A 42 10.46 5.97 4.09
N THR A 43 10.95 6.49 5.21
CA THR A 43 12.23 7.24 5.24
C THR A 43 13.45 6.32 5.32
N SER A 44 13.26 5.06 5.68
CA SER A 44 14.34 4.08 5.83
C SER A 44 13.75 2.68 5.74
N ASN A 45 14.61 1.66 5.66
CA ASN A 45 14.15 0.27 5.69
C ASN A 45 13.38 -0.05 6.97
N THR A 46 13.85 0.45 8.10
CA THR A 46 13.17 0.28 9.39
C THR A 46 11.77 0.91 9.35
N HIS A 47 11.66 2.10 8.79
CA HIS A 47 10.38 2.79 8.65
C HIS A 47 9.44 2.02 7.72
N VAL A 48 9.96 1.52 6.61
CA VAL A 48 9.18 0.68 5.68
C VAL A 48 8.60 -0.53 6.42
N ASN A 49 9.40 -1.23 7.22
CA ASN A 49 8.92 -2.37 7.99
C ASN A 49 7.87 -1.97 9.02
N THR A 50 8.07 -0.85 9.70
CA THR A 50 7.08 -0.33 10.67
C THR A 50 5.75 -0.03 10.00
N LEU A 51 5.80 0.59 8.82
CA LEU A 51 4.60 0.89 8.04
C LEU A 51 3.88 -0.39 7.62
N CYS A 52 4.63 -1.38 7.14
CA CYS A 52 4.06 -2.66 6.74
C CYS A 52 3.39 -3.38 7.91
N ASP A 53 4.04 -3.40 9.07
CA ASP A 53 3.49 -4.02 10.27
C ASP A 53 2.19 -3.34 10.69
N ALA A 54 2.14 -2.01 10.59
CA ALA A 54 0.94 -1.25 10.93
C ALA A 54 -0.23 -1.58 10.00
N VAL A 55 0.05 -1.72 8.70
CA VAL A 55 -0.97 -2.10 7.72
C VAL A 55 -1.48 -3.52 7.98
N GLU A 56 -0.58 -4.47 8.23
CA GLU A 56 -0.97 -5.84 8.53
C GLU A 56 -1.90 -5.89 9.75
N GLU A 57 -1.54 -5.20 10.82
CA GLU A 57 -2.34 -5.16 12.03
C GLU A 57 -3.72 -4.54 11.79
N ALA A 58 -3.76 -3.41 11.07
CA ALA A 58 -5.01 -2.71 10.80
C ALA A 58 -5.96 -3.55 9.92
N VAL A 59 -5.43 -4.18 8.88
CA VAL A 59 -6.22 -4.98 7.94
C VAL A 59 -6.65 -6.30 8.57
N ASP A 60 -5.79 -6.89 9.40
CA ASP A 60 -6.16 -8.08 10.17
C ASP A 60 -7.34 -7.78 11.09
N GLY A 61 -7.34 -6.61 11.72
CA GLY A 61 -8.46 -6.14 12.55
C GLY A 61 -9.77 -5.99 11.79
N CYS A 62 -9.70 -5.85 10.46
CA CYS A 62 -10.88 -5.80 9.59
C CYS A 62 -11.34 -7.20 9.14
N GLY A 63 -10.64 -8.25 9.54
CA GLY A 63 -10.98 -9.62 9.16
C GLY A 63 -10.44 -10.06 7.81
N GLU A 64 -9.57 -9.27 7.17
CA GLU A 64 -8.96 -9.61 5.89
C GLU A 64 -7.59 -10.24 6.13
N PRO A 65 -7.37 -11.50 5.74
CA PRO A 65 -6.07 -12.13 5.95
C PRO A 65 -5.03 -11.64 4.96
N LEU A 66 -3.80 -11.51 5.44
CA LEU A 66 -2.65 -11.28 4.57
C LEU A 66 -2.37 -12.57 3.80
N LEU A 67 -2.41 -12.50 2.47
CA LEU A 67 -2.15 -13.64 1.63
C LEU A 67 -0.66 -13.80 1.34
N HIS A 68 0.06 -12.68 1.22
CA HIS A 68 1.44 -12.70 0.81
C HIS A 68 2.16 -11.42 1.20
N ARG A 69 3.37 -11.54 1.72
CA ARG A 69 4.25 -10.40 2.00
C ARG A 69 5.59 -10.66 1.35
N GLU A 70 6.01 -9.81 0.44
CA GLU A 70 7.29 -9.93 -0.26
C GLU A 70 8.14 -8.71 -0.07
N GLY A 71 9.41 -8.92 0.30
CA GLY A 71 10.39 -7.86 0.31
C GLY A 71 11.28 -7.93 -0.93
N HIS A 72 11.57 -6.79 -1.50
CA HIS A 72 12.44 -6.65 -2.67
C HIS A 72 13.54 -5.64 -2.38
N ARG A 73 14.65 -5.77 -3.09
CA ARG A 73 15.73 -4.79 -3.02
C ARG A 73 16.25 -4.55 -1.60
N GLY A 74 16.47 -5.62 -0.83
CA GLY A 74 17.02 -5.51 0.51
C GLY A 74 16.09 -4.82 1.51
N GLY A 75 14.77 -4.86 1.27
CA GLY A 75 13.80 -4.27 2.17
C GLY A 75 13.45 -2.82 1.83
N THR A 76 13.90 -2.31 0.69
CA THR A 76 13.53 -0.96 0.25
C THR A 76 12.17 -0.92 -0.44
N TRP A 77 11.60 -2.08 -0.74
CA TRP A 77 10.28 -2.22 -1.35
C TRP A 77 9.62 -3.46 -0.78
N VAL A 78 8.48 -3.29 -0.13
CA VAL A 78 7.70 -4.41 0.42
C VAL A 78 6.30 -4.35 -0.17
N LEU A 79 5.83 -5.51 -0.62
CA LEU A 79 4.48 -5.67 -1.15
C LEU A 79 3.66 -6.50 -0.16
N LEU A 80 2.47 -6.00 0.18
CA LEU A 80 1.52 -6.72 1.02
C LEU A 80 0.27 -7.02 0.20
N ASP A 81 0.02 -8.29 -0.04
CA ASP A 81 -1.10 -8.75 -0.86
C ASP A 81 -2.22 -9.28 0.03
N PHE A 82 -3.36 -8.60 0.01
CA PHE A 82 -4.58 -9.01 0.72
C PHE A 82 -5.66 -9.48 -0.26
N GLY A 83 -5.30 -9.70 -1.52
CA GLY A 83 -6.24 -10.10 -2.57
C GLY A 83 -6.85 -8.90 -3.26
N SER A 84 -7.93 -8.35 -2.73
CA SER A 84 -8.59 -7.18 -3.32
C SER A 84 -7.82 -5.88 -3.08
N LEU A 85 -6.97 -5.85 -2.05
CA LEU A 85 -6.11 -4.71 -1.73
C LEU A 85 -4.66 -5.15 -1.80
N VAL A 86 -3.85 -4.42 -2.54
CA VAL A 86 -2.39 -4.63 -2.58
C VAL A 86 -1.73 -3.33 -2.11
N CYS A 87 -0.87 -3.45 -1.11
CA CYS A 87 -0.17 -2.31 -0.54
C CYS A 87 1.31 -2.37 -0.94
N HIS A 88 1.82 -1.26 -1.46
CA HIS A 88 3.23 -1.10 -1.81
C HIS A 88 3.86 -0.06 -0.89
N VAL A 89 4.86 -0.46 -0.13
CA VAL A 89 5.61 0.45 0.74
C VAL A 89 7.07 0.40 0.33
N PHE A 90 7.66 1.55 0.06
CA PHE A 90 9.06 1.62 -0.40
C PHE A 90 9.73 2.91 0.05
N THR A 91 11.06 2.91 -0.04
CA THR A 91 11.82 4.14 0.18
C THR A 91 11.63 5.07 -1.01
N GLU A 92 11.91 6.37 -0.82
CA GLU A 92 11.72 7.36 -1.87
C GLU A 92 12.57 7.05 -3.11
N ASP A 93 13.81 6.64 -2.91
CA ASP A 93 14.70 6.30 -4.02
C ASP A 93 14.14 5.17 -4.88
N THR A 94 13.63 4.12 -4.24
CA THR A 94 13.03 2.98 -4.94
C THR A 94 11.76 3.40 -5.68
N ARG A 95 10.91 4.20 -5.03
CA ARG A 95 9.67 4.68 -5.62
C ARG A 95 9.96 5.51 -6.88
N ASN A 96 10.94 6.41 -6.80
CA ASN A 96 11.32 7.24 -7.94
C ASN A 96 11.97 6.44 -9.05
N PHE A 97 12.82 5.47 -8.69
CA PHE A 97 13.52 4.64 -9.66
C PHE A 97 12.56 3.83 -10.53
N TYR A 98 11.55 3.21 -9.91
CA TYR A 98 10.58 2.39 -10.63
C TYR A 98 9.39 3.17 -11.16
N ASP A 99 9.11 4.33 -10.57
CA ASP A 99 7.98 5.20 -10.95
C ASP A 99 6.69 4.39 -11.13
N LEU A 100 6.34 3.60 -10.12
CA LEU A 100 5.20 2.69 -10.20
C LEU A 100 3.88 3.42 -10.46
N GLU A 101 3.76 4.65 -9.99
CA GLU A 101 2.56 5.44 -10.20
C GLU A 101 2.31 5.71 -11.68
N ARG A 102 3.37 5.80 -12.47
CA ARG A 102 3.28 6.01 -13.91
C ARG A 102 2.64 4.81 -14.61
N LEU A 103 2.91 3.61 -14.10
CA LEU A 103 2.31 2.38 -14.64
C LEU A 103 0.81 2.34 -14.41
N TRP A 104 0.31 3.11 -13.45
CA TRP A 104 -1.09 3.12 -13.05
C TRP A 104 -1.75 4.48 -13.28
N ASN A 105 -1.28 5.24 -14.29
CA ASN A 105 -1.83 6.55 -14.62
C ASN A 105 -3.33 6.52 -14.91
N ASP A 106 -3.84 5.40 -15.44
CA ASP A 106 -5.26 5.25 -15.76
C ASP A 106 -6.10 4.87 -14.54
N ALA A 107 -5.47 4.60 -13.40
CA ALA A 107 -6.18 4.29 -12.16
C ALA A 107 -6.81 5.55 -11.58
N LYS A 108 -7.91 5.36 -10.85
CA LYS A 108 -8.63 6.48 -10.24
C LYS A 108 -8.10 6.77 -8.84
N PRO A 109 -7.58 7.98 -8.59
CA PRO A 109 -7.18 8.31 -7.23
C PRO A 109 -8.40 8.41 -6.31
N VAL A 110 -8.23 7.95 -5.07
CA VAL A 110 -9.28 7.97 -4.05
C VAL A 110 -8.85 8.93 -2.94
N ALA A 111 -9.74 9.81 -2.53
CA ALA A 111 -9.46 10.76 -1.45
C ALA A 111 -9.27 10.01 -0.13
N LEU A 112 -8.28 10.43 0.66
CA LEU A 112 -7.89 9.76 1.89
C LEU A 112 -8.44 10.40 3.16
N ASP A 113 -8.99 11.56 3.07
CA ASP A 113 -9.51 12.28 4.23
C ASP A 113 -11.02 12.17 4.42
#